data_5810d32df9458281784c680d5b551111
#
_entry.id   5810d32df9458281784c680d5b551111
#
_cell.length_a   1.000
_cell.length_b   1.000
_cell.length_c   1.000
_cell.angle_alpha   90.00
_cell.angle_beta   90.00
_cell.angle_gamma   90.00
#
_symmetry.space_group_name_H-M   'P 1'
#
loop_
_entity.id
_entity.type
_entity.pdbx_description
1 polymer ?
#
loop_
_entity_poly.entity_id
_entity_poly.type
_entity_poly.pdbx_seq_one_letter_code
_entity_poly.pdbx_strand_id
1 'polypeptide(L)'
;MIKKEMIAMLLAGGQGSRLGVLTQKVAKPAVSFGGKYRIIDFPLSNCINSGVDTVGVLTQYQPLRLNSHIGIGIPWDLDRNVGGVTILPPYERSKGSDWYTGTANAIYQNLEYMEAYNPEYVLILSGDHIYKMDYEVMLDYHKANNADITIAAMPVPIEEACRFGILITDEHNRITEFEEKPAVPRSNLASMGIYIFSWPVLKEALIKMKDEPGCDFGKHIIPYCHAKGDRSFAYEYNGYWKDVGTLGSYWEANMELIDIIPEFNLYEEYWKIYTKSDVIPPQYIASDAHIERSIVGEGTEVYGDVINSVIGAGVTIAKGAVVKDSIVMQGSVIGAGTSVEKAIIAENVKVGSDVQIGVGEYAPSTYDQKVYQFDLATIGENSIIPDGVKIGKNTAIAGETTVGDYPDGLLASGNYIIKAGGVK
;
A
#
# COMPACT_ATOMS: atom_id res chain seq x y z
N MET A 1 6.11 -6.59 -34.11
CA MET A 1 5.50 -5.93 -32.93
C MET A 1 4.28 -6.73 -32.55
N ILE A 2 4.18 -7.20 -31.32
CA ILE A 2 2.99 -7.92 -30.84
C ILE A 2 2.07 -6.86 -30.26
N LYS A 3 0.97 -6.60 -30.94
CA LYS A 3 -0.03 -5.63 -30.51
C LYS A 3 -0.79 -6.17 -29.29
N LYS A 4 -0.88 -5.38 -28.22
CA LYS A 4 -1.72 -5.64 -27.05
C LYS A 4 -2.90 -4.66 -27.07
N GLU A 5 -4.07 -5.12 -26.66
CA GLU A 5 -5.21 -4.20 -26.53
C GLU A 5 -4.95 -3.20 -25.40
N MET A 6 -4.66 -3.69 -24.21
CA MET A 6 -4.35 -2.86 -23.05
C MET A 6 -3.08 -3.36 -22.35
N ILE A 7 -2.25 -2.43 -21.86
CA ILE A 7 -1.13 -2.69 -20.95
C ILE A 7 -1.31 -1.87 -19.69
N ALA A 8 -0.76 -2.35 -18.57
CA ALA A 8 -0.77 -1.63 -17.31
C ALA A 8 0.59 -0.99 -16.99
N MET A 9 0.56 0.22 -16.46
CA MET A 9 1.70 0.94 -15.91
C MET A 9 1.44 1.20 -14.42
N LEU A 10 2.13 0.47 -13.55
CA LEU A 10 1.91 0.45 -12.12
C LEU A 10 2.94 1.32 -11.40
N LEU A 11 2.48 2.42 -10.83
CA LEU A 11 3.30 3.39 -10.10
C LEU A 11 3.61 2.89 -8.69
N ALA A 12 4.80 2.38 -8.46
CA ALA A 12 5.25 1.76 -7.21
C ALA A 12 6.48 2.45 -6.59
N GLY A 13 6.73 3.71 -6.94
CA GLY A 13 7.92 4.49 -6.51
C GLY A 13 7.73 5.34 -5.27
N GLY A 14 6.56 5.35 -4.63
CA GLY A 14 6.24 6.23 -3.51
C GLY A 14 7.00 5.89 -2.23
N GLN A 15 7.53 6.93 -1.55
CA GLN A 15 8.29 6.79 -0.31
C GLN A 15 7.43 6.35 0.89
N GLY A 16 6.15 6.72 0.93
CA GLY A 16 5.23 6.33 2.02
C GLY A 16 5.57 6.94 3.38
N SER A 17 6.15 8.13 3.43
CA SER A 17 6.64 8.78 4.67
C SER A 17 5.61 8.85 5.80
N ARG A 18 4.31 8.89 5.48
CA ARG A 18 3.21 8.91 6.46
C ARG A 18 2.97 7.55 7.17
N LEU A 19 3.66 6.48 6.77
CA LEU A 19 3.72 5.21 7.49
C LEU A 19 4.91 5.12 8.46
N GLY A 20 5.67 6.20 8.61
CA GLY A 20 6.72 6.36 9.60
C GLY A 20 7.77 5.23 9.56
N VAL A 21 8.00 4.59 10.71
CA VAL A 21 9.03 3.54 10.86
C VAL A 21 8.77 2.31 9.99
N LEU A 22 7.54 2.10 9.49
CA LEU A 22 7.23 0.95 8.63
C LEU A 22 7.84 1.07 7.23
N THR A 23 8.13 2.31 6.78
CA THR A 23 8.64 2.58 5.43
C THR A 23 10.05 3.18 5.41
N GLN A 24 10.76 3.12 6.52
CA GLN A 24 12.16 3.61 6.57
C GLN A 24 13.10 2.83 5.64
N LYS A 25 12.89 1.52 5.51
CA LYS A 25 13.74 0.61 4.72
C LYS A 25 12.99 -0.14 3.62
N VAL A 26 11.71 0.15 3.45
CA VAL A 26 10.81 -0.56 2.53
C VAL A 26 9.96 0.45 1.78
N ALA A 27 9.77 0.28 0.48
CA ALA A 27 8.80 1.06 -0.27
C ALA A 27 7.36 0.75 0.21
N LYS A 28 6.46 1.72 0.24
CA LYS A 28 5.06 1.54 0.67
C LYS A 28 4.38 0.34 0.00
N PRO A 29 4.51 0.10 -1.32
CA PRO A 29 3.92 -1.06 -1.98
C PRO A 29 4.41 -2.43 -1.47
N ALA A 30 5.59 -2.47 -0.84
CA ALA A 30 6.17 -3.70 -0.29
C ALA A 30 5.84 -3.94 1.20
N VAL A 31 5.07 -3.06 1.84
CA VAL A 31 4.62 -3.24 3.23
C VAL A 31 3.64 -4.43 3.30
N SER A 32 3.78 -5.27 4.32
CA SER A 32 2.92 -6.44 4.57
C SER A 32 1.49 -6.02 4.89
N PHE A 33 0.50 -6.81 4.48
CA PHE A 33 -0.92 -6.57 4.70
C PHE A 33 -1.69 -7.88 4.85
N GLY A 34 -2.67 -7.92 5.76
CA GLY A 34 -3.56 -9.08 5.93
C GLY A 34 -2.86 -10.38 6.33
N GLY A 35 -1.71 -10.28 7.00
CA GLY A 35 -0.95 -11.43 7.53
C GLY A 35 -0.13 -12.21 6.51
N LYS A 36 -0.38 -12.05 5.20
CA LYS A 36 0.27 -12.83 4.14
C LYS A 36 0.73 -11.99 2.96
N TYR A 37 -0.04 -10.98 2.58
CA TYR A 37 0.13 -10.20 1.36
C TYR A 37 1.07 -9.01 1.54
N ARG A 38 1.43 -8.38 0.42
CA ARG A 38 1.98 -7.02 0.37
C ARG A 38 1.00 -6.12 -0.40
N ILE A 39 1.05 -4.83 -0.18
CA ILE A 39 0.11 -3.88 -0.82
C ILE A 39 0.14 -4.00 -2.35
N ILE A 40 1.31 -4.24 -2.96
CA ILE A 40 1.48 -4.40 -4.41
C ILE A 40 0.74 -5.62 -4.98
N ASP A 41 0.44 -6.63 -4.16
CA ASP A 41 -0.19 -7.86 -4.62
C ASP A 41 -1.61 -7.62 -5.13
N PHE A 42 -2.30 -6.61 -4.58
CA PHE A 42 -3.68 -6.27 -4.96
C PHE A 42 -3.77 -5.75 -6.40
N PRO A 43 -3.07 -4.69 -6.83
CA PRO A 43 -3.13 -4.24 -8.20
C PRO A 43 -2.55 -5.25 -9.19
N LEU A 44 -1.52 -6.03 -8.84
CA LEU A 44 -1.01 -7.10 -9.70
C LEU A 44 -2.04 -8.22 -9.89
N SER A 45 -2.73 -8.63 -8.82
CA SER A 45 -3.79 -9.64 -8.88
C SER A 45 -5.00 -9.12 -9.67
N ASN A 46 -5.37 -7.86 -9.50
CA ASN A 46 -6.43 -7.25 -10.30
C ASN A 46 -6.06 -7.23 -11.79
N CYS A 47 -4.80 -6.95 -12.16
CA CYS A 47 -4.35 -7.02 -13.55
C CYS A 47 -4.61 -8.41 -14.15
N ILE A 48 -4.12 -9.47 -13.52
CA ILE A 48 -4.25 -10.81 -14.10
C ILE A 48 -5.69 -11.31 -14.09
N ASN A 49 -6.47 -11.00 -13.04
CA ASN A 49 -7.88 -11.35 -12.97
C ASN A 49 -8.72 -10.61 -14.03
N SER A 50 -8.29 -9.43 -14.47
CA SER A 50 -8.90 -8.65 -15.56
C SER A 50 -8.29 -8.94 -16.93
N GLY A 51 -7.50 -10.00 -17.10
CA GLY A 51 -6.88 -10.35 -18.39
C GLY A 51 -5.75 -9.42 -18.86
N VAL A 52 -5.28 -8.50 -18.02
CA VAL A 52 -4.14 -7.61 -18.33
C VAL A 52 -2.83 -8.35 -18.02
N ASP A 53 -2.21 -8.88 -19.05
CA ASP A 53 -1.05 -9.76 -18.95
C ASP A 53 0.30 -9.07 -19.23
N THR A 54 0.32 -7.77 -19.36
CA THR A 54 1.51 -6.95 -19.64
C THR A 54 1.55 -5.78 -18.70
N VAL A 55 2.47 -5.80 -17.73
CA VAL A 55 2.53 -4.84 -16.62
C VAL A 55 3.93 -4.27 -16.47
N GLY A 56 4.09 -2.97 -16.67
CA GLY A 56 5.29 -2.23 -16.31
C GLY A 56 5.20 -1.69 -14.89
N VAL A 57 6.10 -2.10 -13.99
CA VAL A 57 6.12 -1.63 -12.60
C VAL A 57 7.23 -0.61 -12.40
N LEU A 58 6.86 0.63 -12.14
CA LEU A 58 7.78 1.75 -11.98
C LEU A 58 8.23 1.85 -10.52
N THR A 59 9.48 1.48 -10.25
CA THR A 59 10.04 1.46 -8.89
C THR A 59 11.12 2.54 -8.74
N GLN A 60 11.25 3.13 -7.56
CA GLN A 60 12.28 4.14 -7.31
C GLN A 60 12.83 4.09 -5.89
N TYR A 61 11.98 4.31 -4.87
CA TYR A 61 12.38 4.35 -3.47
C TYR A 61 12.52 2.93 -2.92
N GLN A 62 13.64 2.63 -2.24
CA GLN A 62 13.92 1.34 -1.57
C GLN A 62 13.46 0.11 -2.40
N PRO A 63 13.90 -0.04 -3.65
CA PRO A 63 13.29 -0.99 -4.58
C PRO A 63 13.64 -2.45 -4.31
N LEU A 64 14.70 -2.73 -3.55
CA LEU A 64 15.28 -4.08 -3.43
C LEU A 64 14.25 -5.12 -2.98
N ARG A 65 13.52 -4.85 -1.90
CA ARG A 65 12.52 -5.80 -1.38
C ARG A 65 11.31 -5.92 -2.30
N LEU A 66 10.85 -4.79 -2.84
CA LEU A 66 9.75 -4.78 -3.80
C LEU A 66 10.09 -5.60 -5.04
N ASN A 67 11.26 -5.34 -5.64
CA ASN A 67 11.71 -6.06 -6.82
C ASN A 67 11.92 -7.55 -6.54
N SER A 68 12.47 -7.91 -5.37
CA SER A 68 12.63 -9.31 -4.94
C SER A 68 11.30 -10.01 -4.71
N HIS A 69 10.28 -9.30 -4.22
CA HIS A 69 8.94 -9.84 -4.04
C HIS A 69 8.25 -10.11 -5.38
N ILE A 70 8.25 -9.15 -6.28
CA ILE A 70 7.66 -9.29 -7.62
C ILE A 70 8.42 -10.35 -8.43
N GLY A 71 9.75 -10.35 -8.38
CA GLY A 71 10.59 -11.25 -9.15
C GLY A 71 10.29 -11.15 -10.64
N ILE A 72 10.08 -12.28 -11.29
CA ILE A 72 9.63 -12.36 -12.70
C ILE A 72 8.12 -12.52 -12.86
N GLY A 73 7.36 -12.44 -11.75
CA GLY A 73 5.89 -12.45 -11.79
C GLY A 73 5.21 -13.82 -11.68
N ILE A 74 5.94 -14.88 -11.30
CA ILE A 74 5.39 -16.25 -11.19
C ILE A 74 4.08 -16.32 -10.39
N PRO A 75 3.93 -15.69 -9.21
CA PRO A 75 2.69 -15.79 -8.44
C PRO A 75 1.45 -15.31 -9.17
N TRP A 76 1.61 -14.38 -10.12
CA TRP A 76 0.53 -13.75 -10.88
C TRP A 76 0.43 -14.25 -12.33
N ASP A 77 1.11 -15.35 -12.69
CA ASP A 77 1.18 -15.81 -14.09
C ASP A 77 1.67 -14.71 -15.05
N LEU A 78 2.58 -13.87 -14.58
CA LEU A 78 3.19 -12.77 -15.34
C LEU A 78 4.65 -13.05 -15.75
N ASP A 79 5.13 -14.29 -15.66
CA ASP A 79 6.44 -14.77 -16.14
C ASP A 79 6.40 -15.21 -17.62
N ARG A 80 5.79 -14.39 -18.46
CA ARG A 80 5.49 -14.73 -19.86
C ARG A 80 6.63 -14.36 -20.80
N ASN A 81 6.79 -15.13 -21.86
CA ASN A 81 7.75 -14.83 -22.94
C ASN A 81 7.40 -13.54 -23.71
N VAL A 82 6.12 -13.18 -23.75
CA VAL A 82 5.61 -11.98 -24.41
C VAL A 82 4.62 -11.30 -23.47
N GLY A 83 4.91 -10.09 -23.09
CA GLY A 83 4.21 -9.40 -22.01
C GLY A 83 4.84 -9.74 -20.66
N GLY A 84 3.98 -10.07 -19.68
CA GLY A 84 4.42 -10.36 -18.32
C GLY A 84 4.75 -9.09 -17.53
N VAL A 85 5.39 -9.27 -16.37
CA VAL A 85 5.80 -8.13 -15.53
C VAL A 85 7.22 -7.68 -15.89
N THR A 86 7.40 -6.37 -16.01
CA THR A 86 8.71 -5.75 -16.22
C THR A 86 8.93 -4.68 -15.15
N ILE A 87 10.04 -4.78 -14.41
CA ILE A 87 10.44 -3.73 -13.47
C ILE A 87 11.11 -2.61 -14.24
N LEU A 88 10.64 -1.40 -14.04
CA LEU A 88 11.09 -0.18 -14.72
C LEU A 88 11.66 0.80 -13.68
N PRO A 89 12.93 0.69 -13.31
CA PRO A 89 13.58 1.67 -12.45
C PRO A 89 13.98 2.91 -13.27
N PRO A 90 14.19 4.07 -12.62
CA PRO A 90 14.83 5.21 -13.27
C PRO A 90 16.23 4.81 -13.72
N TYR A 91 16.68 5.33 -14.86
CA TYR A 91 18.00 5.00 -15.42
C TYR A 91 18.73 6.25 -15.90
N GLU A 92 20.06 6.16 -15.91
CA GLU A 92 20.90 7.23 -16.41
C GLU A 92 20.86 7.29 -17.95
N ARG A 93 20.65 8.49 -18.48
CA ARG A 93 20.77 8.79 -19.90
C ARG A 93 22.09 9.53 -20.15
N SER A 94 22.53 9.59 -21.40
CA SER A 94 23.79 10.24 -21.80
C SER A 94 23.94 11.71 -21.35
N LYS A 95 22.90 12.35 -20.84
CA LYS A 95 22.87 13.73 -20.35
C LYS A 95 22.63 13.88 -18.82
N GLY A 96 22.71 12.80 -18.03
CA GLY A 96 22.51 12.78 -16.58
C GLY A 96 21.57 11.70 -16.10
N SER A 97 21.52 11.45 -14.78
CA SER A 97 20.59 10.53 -14.16
C SER A 97 19.30 11.28 -13.82
N ASP A 98 18.20 10.83 -14.35
CA ASP A 98 16.90 11.43 -14.12
C ASP A 98 16.05 10.54 -13.21
N TRP A 99 16.04 10.84 -11.91
CA TRP A 99 15.03 10.31 -11.01
C TRP A 99 13.63 10.66 -11.50
N TYR A 100 12.63 9.81 -11.22
CA TYR A 100 11.24 10.17 -11.48
C TYR A 100 10.83 11.35 -10.59
N THR A 101 10.55 12.49 -11.19
CA THR A 101 10.21 13.73 -10.48
C THR A 101 8.71 13.89 -10.24
N GLY A 102 7.89 13.00 -10.82
CA GLY A 102 6.43 12.99 -10.67
C GLY A 102 5.84 11.75 -11.32
N THR A 103 4.56 11.49 -11.07
CA THR A 103 3.87 10.28 -11.55
C THR A 103 3.80 10.22 -13.08
N ALA A 104 3.49 11.31 -13.75
CA ALA A 104 3.47 11.38 -15.21
C ALA A 104 4.87 11.40 -15.81
N ASN A 105 5.85 12.01 -15.13
CA ASN A 105 7.25 11.97 -15.54
C ASN A 105 7.78 10.53 -15.55
N ALA A 106 7.42 9.70 -14.56
CA ALA A 106 7.78 8.29 -14.54
C ALA A 106 7.26 7.53 -15.77
N ILE A 107 6.01 7.76 -16.15
CA ILE A 107 5.41 7.16 -17.34
C ILE A 107 6.09 7.69 -18.62
N TYR A 108 6.35 9.00 -18.71
CA TYR A 108 7.04 9.62 -19.85
C TYR A 108 8.43 9.02 -20.08
N GLN A 109 9.21 8.78 -19.02
CA GLN A 109 10.53 8.19 -19.16
C GLN A 109 10.50 6.76 -19.72
N ASN A 110 9.35 6.09 -19.65
CA ASN A 110 9.14 4.71 -20.11
C ASN A 110 8.26 4.62 -21.38
N LEU A 111 8.17 5.70 -22.18
CA LEU A 111 7.42 5.71 -23.44
C LEU A 111 7.86 4.59 -24.39
N GLU A 112 9.15 4.32 -24.51
CA GLU A 112 9.71 3.27 -25.37
C GLU A 112 9.20 1.88 -25.00
N TYR A 113 9.03 1.60 -23.72
CA TYR A 113 8.42 0.35 -23.25
C TYR A 113 6.98 0.20 -23.77
N MET A 114 6.17 1.24 -23.65
CA MET A 114 4.78 1.22 -24.15
C MET A 114 4.72 1.16 -25.69
N GLU A 115 5.58 1.90 -26.37
CA GLU A 115 5.67 1.89 -27.83
C GLU A 115 6.03 0.52 -28.40
N ALA A 116 6.83 -0.29 -27.68
CA ALA A 116 7.19 -1.63 -28.10
C ALA A 116 5.97 -2.57 -28.23
N TYR A 117 4.94 -2.36 -27.43
CA TYR A 117 3.67 -3.11 -27.50
C TYR A 117 2.62 -2.44 -28.39
N ASN A 118 2.76 -1.13 -28.66
CA ASN A 118 1.78 -0.33 -29.42
C ASN A 118 0.32 -0.63 -29.03
N PRO A 119 -0.04 -0.43 -27.75
CA PRO A 119 -1.36 -0.77 -27.24
C PRO A 119 -2.45 0.15 -27.81
N GLU A 120 -3.71 -0.21 -27.66
CA GLU A 120 -4.82 0.69 -27.91
C GLU A 120 -5.11 1.55 -26.67
N TYR A 121 -4.98 0.94 -25.49
CA TYR A 121 -5.25 1.57 -24.20
C TYR A 121 -4.10 1.35 -23.21
N VAL A 122 -3.91 2.31 -22.33
CA VAL A 122 -2.95 2.22 -21.22
C VAL A 122 -3.68 2.41 -19.91
N LEU A 123 -3.58 1.42 -19.05
CA LEU A 123 -4.08 1.44 -17.69
C LEU A 123 -2.98 1.95 -16.75
N ILE A 124 -3.22 3.07 -16.09
CA ILE A 124 -2.33 3.65 -15.10
C ILE A 124 -2.86 3.29 -13.72
N LEU A 125 -2.01 2.72 -12.86
CA LEU A 125 -2.38 2.22 -11.54
C LEU A 125 -1.48 2.83 -10.46
N SER A 126 -2.07 3.10 -9.29
CA SER A 126 -1.33 3.33 -8.06
C SER A 126 -1.05 1.98 -7.38
N GLY A 127 0.21 1.78 -6.95
CA GLY A 127 0.66 0.54 -6.32
C GLY A 127 0.49 0.50 -4.80
N ASP A 128 -0.32 1.38 -4.21
CA ASP A 128 -0.37 1.63 -2.78
C ASP A 128 -1.78 1.62 -2.16
N HIS A 129 -2.75 1.02 -2.86
CA HIS A 129 -4.14 0.89 -2.42
C HIS A 129 -4.58 -0.57 -2.28
N ILE A 130 -5.56 -0.81 -1.40
CA ILE A 130 -6.18 -2.12 -1.17
C ILE A 130 -7.58 -2.10 -1.79
N TYR A 131 -7.81 -2.94 -2.79
CA TYR A 131 -9.09 -3.05 -3.51
C TYR A 131 -9.13 -4.28 -4.40
N LYS A 132 -10.34 -4.66 -4.85
CA LYS A 132 -10.56 -5.65 -5.92
C LYS A 132 -11.34 -4.97 -7.03
N MET A 133 -10.81 -4.94 -8.23
CA MET A 133 -11.46 -4.25 -9.35
C MET A 133 -11.20 -4.97 -10.66
N ASP A 134 -12.25 -5.16 -11.43
CA ASP A 134 -12.18 -5.67 -12.80
C ASP A 134 -11.94 -4.51 -13.77
N TYR A 135 -10.74 -4.47 -14.32
CA TYR A 135 -10.35 -3.44 -15.28
C TYR A 135 -10.93 -3.67 -16.68
N GLU A 136 -11.37 -4.90 -17.01
CA GLU A 136 -12.05 -5.19 -18.27
C GLU A 136 -13.40 -4.46 -18.31
N VAL A 137 -14.17 -4.50 -17.21
CA VAL A 137 -15.44 -3.77 -17.08
C VAL A 137 -15.22 -2.25 -17.21
N MET A 138 -14.15 -1.72 -16.63
CA MET A 138 -13.80 -0.30 -16.79
C MET A 138 -13.37 0.03 -18.23
N LEU A 139 -12.67 -0.89 -18.91
CA LEU A 139 -12.30 -0.73 -20.31
C LEU A 139 -13.52 -0.75 -21.23
N ASP A 140 -14.47 -1.64 -20.99
CA ASP A 140 -15.73 -1.69 -21.73
C ASP A 140 -16.55 -0.40 -21.58
N TYR A 141 -16.58 0.15 -20.34
CA TYR A 141 -17.16 1.47 -20.10
C TYR A 141 -16.44 2.58 -20.90
N HIS A 142 -15.11 2.55 -20.92
CA HIS A 142 -14.29 3.48 -21.70
C HIS A 142 -14.65 3.44 -23.19
N LYS A 143 -14.73 2.23 -23.75
CA LYS A 143 -15.10 2.00 -25.16
C LYS A 143 -16.53 2.44 -25.45
N ALA A 144 -17.49 2.10 -24.59
CA ALA A 144 -18.91 2.43 -24.77
C ALA A 144 -19.14 3.95 -24.82
N ASN A 145 -18.38 4.71 -24.04
CA ASN A 145 -18.47 6.18 -24.06
C ASN A 145 -17.55 6.83 -25.11
N ASN A 146 -16.85 6.05 -25.92
CA ASN A 146 -15.80 6.54 -26.81
C ASN A 146 -14.86 7.52 -26.08
N ALA A 147 -14.49 7.19 -24.84
CA ALA A 147 -13.70 8.05 -23.99
C ALA A 147 -12.27 8.18 -24.48
N ASP A 148 -11.65 9.31 -24.22
CA ASP A 148 -10.22 9.52 -24.38
C ASP A 148 -9.50 9.24 -23.06
N ILE A 149 -10.21 9.51 -21.94
CA ILE A 149 -9.78 9.25 -20.56
C ILE A 149 -10.96 8.72 -19.75
N THR A 150 -10.74 7.67 -18.98
CA THR A 150 -11.66 7.21 -17.94
C THR A 150 -10.94 7.18 -16.60
N ILE A 151 -11.52 7.80 -15.59
CA ILE A 151 -10.98 7.88 -14.23
C ILE A 151 -11.88 7.07 -13.31
N ALA A 152 -11.33 6.05 -12.64
CA ALA A 152 -12.06 5.37 -11.60
C ALA A 152 -12.23 6.30 -10.39
N ALA A 153 -13.44 6.39 -9.89
CA ALA A 153 -13.80 7.28 -8.80
C ALA A 153 -14.82 6.64 -7.86
N MET A 154 -14.81 7.09 -6.61
CA MET A 154 -15.81 6.67 -5.63
C MET A 154 -16.16 7.84 -4.70
N PRO A 155 -17.37 7.86 -4.13
CA PRO A 155 -17.73 8.84 -3.12
C PRO A 155 -16.96 8.57 -1.82
N VAL A 156 -16.40 9.63 -1.24
CA VAL A 156 -15.72 9.59 0.07
C VAL A 156 -16.38 10.58 1.03
N PRO A 157 -16.20 10.47 2.35
CA PRO A 157 -16.60 11.52 3.28
C PRO A 157 -16.00 12.87 2.87
N ILE A 158 -16.80 13.94 2.91
CA ILE A 158 -16.38 15.25 2.41
C ILE A 158 -15.16 15.80 3.16
N GLU A 159 -15.02 15.43 4.44
CA GLU A 159 -13.90 15.79 5.30
C GLU A 159 -12.57 15.18 4.82
N GLU A 160 -12.64 14.06 4.14
CA GLU A 160 -11.46 13.35 3.58
C GLU A 160 -11.17 13.75 2.14
N ALA A 161 -12.12 14.35 1.44
CA ALA A 161 -12.02 14.65 0.02
C ALA A 161 -10.82 15.55 -0.32
N CYS A 162 -10.39 16.42 0.61
CA CYS A 162 -9.19 17.26 0.45
C CYS A 162 -7.88 16.49 0.25
N ARG A 163 -7.86 15.17 0.50
CA ARG A 163 -6.69 14.31 0.33
C ARG A 163 -6.53 13.79 -1.09
N PHE A 164 -7.58 13.86 -1.91
CA PHE A 164 -7.70 13.22 -3.22
C PHE A 164 -7.88 14.24 -4.36
N GLY A 165 -7.68 13.77 -5.58
CA GLY A 165 -8.18 14.46 -6.76
C GLY A 165 -9.70 14.35 -6.79
N ILE A 166 -10.42 15.46 -6.93
CA ILE A 166 -11.87 15.52 -6.87
C ILE A 166 -12.44 15.77 -8.26
N LEU A 167 -13.44 14.97 -8.62
CA LEU A 167 -14.14 15.04 -9.90
C LEU A 167 -15.46 15.76 -9.72
N ILE A 168 -15.76 16.63 -10.67
CA ILE A 168 -17.06 17.25 -10.85
C ILE A 168 -17.59 16.75 -12.20
N THR A 169 -18.75 16.11 -12.19
CA THR A 169 -19.33 15.45 -13.37
C THR A 169 -20.71 16.02 -13.71
N ASP A 170 -21.11 15.84 -14.96
CA ASP A 170 -22.49 16.03 -15.37
C ASP A 170 -23.35 14.76 -15.10
N GLU A 171 -24.62 14.78 -15.52
CA GLU A 171 -25.58 13.67 -15.37
C GLU A 171 -25.23 12.39 -16.16
N HIS A 172 -24.24 12.46 -17.04
CA HIS A 172 -23.73 11.34 -17.85
C HIS A 172 -22.36 10.89 -17.41
N ASN A 173 -21.91 11.28 -16.20
CA ASN A 173 -20.58 11.00 -15.66
C ASN A 173 -19.42 11.56 -16.50
N ARG A 174 -19.70 12.53 -17.39
CA ARG A 174 -18.64 13.26 -18.07
C ARG A 174 -18.00 14.24 -17.10
N ILE A 175 -16.68 14.20 -17.01
CA ILE A 175 -15.91 15.09 -16.11
C ILE A 175 -15.94 16.50 -16.69
N THR A 176 -16.52 17.42 -15.94
CA THR A 176 -16.57 18.86 -16.29
C THR A 176 -15.43 19.64 -15.63
N GLU A 177 -14.96 19.20 -14.46
CA GLU A 177 -13.84 19.79 -13.75
C GLU A 177 -13.08 18.74 -12.95
N PHE A 178 -11.79 18.97 -12.75
CA PHE A 178 -10.91 18.16 -11.89
C PHE A 178 -10.11 19.07 -10.95
N GLU A 179 -10.13 18.79 -9.65
CA GLU A 179 -9.41 19.54 -8.63
C GLU A 179 -8.44 18.65 -7.88
N GLU A 180 -7.14 18.88 -8.02
CA GLU A 180 -6.13 18.08 -7.30
C GLU A 180 -5.98 18.59 -5.86
N LYS A 181 -6.43 17.78 -4.89
CA LYS A 181 -6.32 18.03 -3.44
C LYS A 181 -6.79 19.44 -3.04
N PRO A 182 -8.03 19.79 -3.33
CA PRO A 182 -8.55 21.11 -3.02
C PRO A 182 -8.65 21.32 -1.50
N ALA A 183 -8.32 22.52 -1.02
CA ALA A 183 -8.48 22.86 0.40
C ALA A 183 -9.95 22.84 0.84
N VAL A 184 -10.86 23.19 -0.07
CA VAL A 184 -12.31 23.14 0.13
C VAL A 184 -12.91 22.40 -1.07
N PRO A 185 -13.18 21.09 -0.94
CA PRO A 185 -13.71 20.29 -2.05
C PRO A 185 -15.15 20.67 -2.40
N ARG A 186 -15.45 20.77 -3.70
CA ARG A 186 -16.80 21.07 -4.21
C ARG A 186 -17.62 19.81 -4.51
N SER A 187 -17.00 18.65 -4.49
CA SER A 187 -17.63 17.34 -4.68
C SER A 187 -16.96 16.34 -3.73
N ASN A 188 -17.62 15.24 -3.47
CA ASN A 188 -17.07 14.12 -2.72
C ASN A 188 -16.67 12.93 -3.61
N LEU A 189 -16.73 13.08 -4.93
CA LEU A 189 -16.33 12.05 -5.88
C LEU A 189 -14.81 12.07 -6.05
N ALA A 190 -14.13 11.18 -5.34
CA ALA A 190 -12.67 11.10 -5.28
C ALA A 190 -12.10 10.20 -6.37
N SER A 191 -11.05 10.65 -7.04
CA SER A 191 -10.24 9.84 -7.94
C SER A 191 -9.49 8.75 -7.15
N MET A 192 -9.60 7.51 -7.60
CA MET A 192 -8.88 6.38 -7.02
C MET A 192 -7.42 6.28 -7.50
N GLY A 193 -6.94 7.17 -8.37
CA GLY A 193 -5.62 7.07 -8.97
C GLY A 193 -5.50 5.92 -9.98
N ILE A 194 -6.62 5.51 -10.55
CA ILE A 194 -6.75 4.46 -11.56
C ILE A 194 -7.30 5.09 -12.83
N TYR A 195 -6.56 5.03 -13.93
CA TYR A 195 -6.91 5.72 -15.18
C TYR A 195 -6.79 4.77 -16.35
N ILE A 196 -7.74 4.82 -17.28
CA ILE A 196 -7.59 4.25 -18.62
C ILE A 196 -7.48 5.42 -19.62
N PHE A 197 -6.42 5.42 -20.39
CA PHE A 197 -6.21 6.37 -21.48
C PHE A 197 -6.21 5.66 -22.82
N SER A 198 -6.82 6.27 -23.81
CA SER A 198 -6.51 5.96 -25.21
C SER A 198 -5.04 6.30 -25.49
N TRP A 199 -4.26 5.34 -26.00
CA TRP A 199 -2.80 5.49 -26.15
C TRP A 199 -2.35 6.76 -26.88
N PRO A 200 -2.95 7.16 -28.03
CA PRO A 200 -2.54 8.38 -28.72
C PRO A 200 -2.70 9.63 -27.85
N VAL A 201 -3.76 9.70 -27.06
CA VAL A 201 -4.04 10.84 -26.16
C VAL A 201 -3.01 10.90 -25.04
N LEU A 202 -2.75 9.78 -24.37
CA LEU A 202 -1.74 9.72 -23.32
C LEU A 202 -0.36 10.11 -23.86
N LYS A 203 0.05 9.54 -25.00
CA LYS A 203 1.36 9.81 -25.59
C LYS A 203 1.54 11.31 -25.92
N GLU A 204 0.52 11.92 -26.53
CA GLU A 204 0.54 13.36 -26.83
C GLU A 204 0.67 14.19 -25.56
N ALA A 205 -0.16 13.93 -24.54
CA ALA A 205 -0.15 14.66 -23.28
C ALA A 205 1.20 14.56 -22.55
N LEU A 206 1.77 13.36 -22.48
CA LEU A 206 3.08 13.14 -21.86
C LEU A 206 4.21 13.92 -22.58
N ILE A 207 4.21 13.91 -23.91
CA ILE A 207 5.22 14.64 -24.70
C ILE A 207 5.06 16.16 -24.53
N LYS A 208 3.83 16.67 -24.44
CA LYS A 208 3.56 18.11 -24.27
C LYS A 208 3.93 18.61 -22.88
N MET A 209 3.68 17.79 -21.85
CA MET A 209 3.90 18.17 -20.44
C MET A 209 5.26 17.70 -19.88
N LYS A 210 6.13 17.10 -20.68
CA LYS A 210 7.41 16.50 -20.24
C LYS A 210 8.35 17.46 -19.50
N ASP A 211 8.31 18.74 -19.86
CA ASP A 211 9.20 19.77 -19.33
C ASP A 211 8.63 20.46 -18.06
N GLU A 212 7.40 20.11 -17.65
CA GLU A 212 6.79 20.61 -16.43
C GLU A 212 7.49 20.04 -15.19
N PRO A 213 7.98 20.88 -14.27
CA PRO A 213 8.64 20.40 -13.07
C PRO A 213 7.74 19.50 -12.22
N GLY A 214 8.18 18.30 -11.91
CA GLY A 214 7.38 17.36 -11.13
C GLY A 214 6.09 16.92 -11.83
N CYS A 215 6.15 16.68 -13.14
CA CYS A 215 4.98 16.35 -13.97
C CYS A 215 4.17 15.21 -13.37
N ASP A 216 2.90 15.48 -13.08
CA ASP A 216 1.97 14.62 -12.33
C ASP A 216 0.64 14.50 -13.09
N PHE A 217 -0.05 13.37 -12.95
CA PHE A 217 -1.32 13.14 -13.65
C PHE A 217 -2.39 14.15 -13.20
N GLY A 218 -2.59 14.32 -11.89
CA GLY A 218 -3.63 15.19 -11.36
C GLY A 218 -3.38 16.68 -11.62
N LYS A 219 -2.11 17.12 -11.57
CA LYS A 219 -1.77 18.54 -11.71
C LYS A 219 -1.56 18.99 -13.15
N HIS A 220 -1.12 18.08 -14.03
CA HIS A 220 -0.67 18.47 -15.36
C HIS A 220 -1.38 17.71 -16.48
N ILE A 221 -1.41 16.36 -16.46
CA ILE A 221 -1.94 15.57 -17.58
C ILE A 221 -3.44 15.70 -17.69
N ILE A 222 -4.20 15.45 -16.62
CA ILE A 222 -5.66 15.51 -16.65
C ILE A 222 -6.16 16.92 -16.97
N PRO A 223 -5.65 18.01 -16.33
CA PRO A 223 -6.01 19.37 -16.68
C PRO A 223 -5.67 19.74 -18.12
N TYR A 224 -4.51 19.30 -18.66
CA TYR A 224 -4.15 19.53 -20.06
C TYR A 224 -5.15 18.88 -21.02
N CYS A 225 -5.48 17.61 -20.81
CA CYS A 225 -6.44 16.89 -21.64
C CYS A 225 -7.83 17.54 -21.56
N HIS A 226 -8.26 17.93 -20.36
CA HIS A 226 -9.53 18.63 -20.17
C HIS A 226 -9.57 19.97 -20.92
N ALA A 227 -8.53 20.79 -20.80
CA ALA A 227 -8.42 22.08 -21.52
C ALA A 227 -8.41 21.93 -23.05
N LYS A 228 -7.86 20.81 -23.54
CA LYS A 228 -7.86 20.45 -24.97
C LYS A 228 -9.26 20.01 -25.44
N GLY A 229 -10.17 19.63 -24.54
CA GLY A 229 -11.51 19.15 -24.84
C GLY A 229 -11.60 17.63 -25.06
N ASP A 230 -10.61 16.88 -24.61
CA ASP A 230 -10.64 15.42 -24.64
C ASP A 230 -11.81 14.88 -23.80
N ARG A 231 -12.41 13.77 -24.24
CA ARG A 231 -13.61 13.18 -23.63
C ARG A 231 -13.22 12.41 -22.39
N SER A 232 -13.40 13.02 -21.22
CA SER A 232 -13.07 12.46 -19.91
C SER A 232 -14.32 12.03 -19.18
N PHE A 233 -14.35 10.79 -18.67
CA PHE A 233 -15.47 10.22 -17.94
C PHE A 233 -15.05 9.65 -16.60
N ALA A 234 -15.93 9.77 -15.60
CA ALA A 234 -15.80 9.10 -14.32
C ALA A 234 -16.43 7.72 -14.39
N TYR A 235 -15.67 6.69 -14.01
CA TYR A 235 -16.18 5.35 -13.78
C TYR A 235 -16.44 5.20 -12.28
N GLU A 236 -17.69 5.21 -11.86
CA GLU A 236 -18.05 5.06 -10.46
C GLU A 236 -17.84 3.61 -10.01
N TYR A 237 -16.90 3.43 -9.09
CA TYR A 237 -16.58 2.14 -8.49
C TYR A 237 -17.40 1.94 -7.20
N ASN A 238 -18.07 0.79 -7.08
CA ASN A 238 -18.96 0.45 -5.98
C ASN A 238 -18.43 -0.71 -5.11
N GLY A 239 -17.12 -0.89 -5.05
CA GLY A 239 -16.48 -1.90 -4.22
C GLY A 239 -15.68 -1.30 -3.08
N TYR A 240 -15.03 -2.18 -2.29
CA TYR A 240 -14.11 -1.75 -1.25
C TYR A 240 -12.83 -1.14 -1.87
N TRP A 241 -12.46 0.03 -1.39
CA TRP A 241 -11.19 0.68 -1.72
C TRP A 241 -10.66 1.45 -0.50
N LYS A 242 -9.38 1.27 -0.18
CA LYS A 242 -8.74 1.95 0.96
C LYS A 242 -7.34 2.44 0.56
N ASP A 243 -7.11 3.75 0.72
CA ASP A 243 -5.75 4.31 0.72
C ASP A 243 -5.13 4.07 2.11
N VAL A 244 -4.27 3.07 2.21
CA VAL A 244 -3.53 2.75 3.43
C VAL A 244 -2.29 3.65 3.59
N GLY A 245 -2.48 4.96 3.45
CA GLY A 245 -1.44 5.96 3.42
C GLY A 245 -1.00 6.49 4.78
N THR A 246 -1.71 6.17 5.87
CA THR A 246 -1.37 6.56 7.24
C THR A 246 -1.37 5.33 8.15
N LEU A 247 -0.72 5.41 9.32
CA LEU A 247 -0.72 4.31 10.29
C LEU A 247 -2.14 3.95 10.74
N GLY A 248 -3.02 4.94 10.92
CA GLY A 248 -4.41 4.71 11.28
C GLY A 248 -5.17 3.97 10.20
N SER A 249 -5.17 4.47 8.94
CA SER A 249 -5.87 3.82 7.83
C SER A 249 -5.29 2.42 7.51
N TYR A 250 -3.99 2.23 7.70
CA TYR A 250 -3.35 0.93 7.57
C TYR A 250 -3.81 -0.05 8.67
N TRP A 251 -3.87 0.39 9.94
CA TRP A 251 -4.35 -0.41 11.05
C TRP A 251 -5.85 -0.75 10.85
N GLU A 252 -6.69 0.23 10.57
CA GLU A 252 -8.12 0.05 10.30
C GLU A 252 -8.38 -0.96 9.18
N ALA A 253 -7.72 -0.81 8.03
CA ALA A 253 -7.88 -1.72 6.90
C ALA A 253 -7.52 -3.17 7.23
N ASN A 254 -6.53 -3.40 8.11
CA ASN A 254 -6.23 -4.75 8.60
C ASN A 254 -7.30 -5.26 9.59
N MET A 255 -7.82 -4.39 10.46
CA MET A 255 -8.88 -4.77 11.42
C MET A 255 -10.21 -5.06 10.71
N GLU A 256 -10.53 -4.36 9.62
CA GLU A 256 -11.71 -4.62 8.79
C GLU A 256 -11.71 -6.04 8.17
N LEU A 257 -10.53 -6.67 7.99
CA LEU A 257 -10.42 -8.04 7.48
C LEU A 257 -10.94 -9.11 8.44
N ILE A 258 -10.95 -8.83 9.74
CA ILE A 258 -11.33 -9.78 10.80
C ILE A 258 -12.76 -9.56 11.31
N ASP A 259 -13.52 -8.68 10.65
CA ASP A 259 -14.93 -8.55 10.91
C ASP A 259 -15.69 -9.85 10.57
N ILE A 260 -16.82 -10.08 11.24
CA ILE A 260 -17.66 -11.29 11.04
C ILE A 260 -18.08 -11.42 9.56
N ILE A 261 -18.40 -10.30 8.93
CA ILE A 261 -18.70 -10.20 7.50
C ILE A 261 -17.80 -9.07 6.96
N PRO A 262 -16.56 -9.39 6.56
CA PRO A 262 -15.66 -8.38 6.08
C PRO A 262 -16.14 -7.81 4.74
N GLU A 263 -16.18 -6.50 4.61
CA GLU A 263 -16.49 -5.84 3.35
C GLU A 263 -15.45 -6.20 2.28
N PHE A 264 -14.18 -6.36 2.70
CA PHE A 264 -13.11 -6.86 1.87
C PHE A 264 -12.80 -8.33 2.20
N ASN A 265 -13.40 -9.25 1.44
CA ASN A 265 -13.26 -10.68 1.68
C ASN A 265 -12.01 -11.25 0.97
N LEU A 266 -10.99 -11.65 1.75
CA LEU A 266 -9.78 -12.33 1.22
C LEU A 266 -10.03 -13.77 0.79
N TYR A 267 -11.14 -14.40 1.24
CA TYR A 267 -11.50 -15.81 0.96
C TYR A 267 -12.38 -15.98 -0.28
N GLU A 268 -12.57 -14.93 -1.06
CA GLU A 268 -13.34 -14.99 -2.28
C GLU A 268 -12.68 -15.88 -3.33
N GLU A 269 -13.40 -16.89 -3.82
CA GLU A 269 -12.85 -17.90 -4.73
C GLU A 269 -12.73 -17.40 -6.18
N TYR A 270 -13.62 -16.50 -6.59
CA TYR A 270 -13.70 -16.02 -7.97
C TYR A 270 -12.78 -14.82 -8.27
N TRP A 271 -12.29 -14.13 -7.23
CA TRP A 271 -11.36 -13.01 -7.36
C TRP A 271 -10.24 -13.14 -6.35
N LYS A 272 -9.30 -14.03 -6.63
CA LYS A 272 -8.19 -14.34 -5.73
C LYS A 272 -7.13 -13.24 -5.75
N ILE A 273 -6.59 -12.95 -4.58
CA ILE A 273 -5.37 -12.16 -4.46
C ILE A 273 -4.19 -13.12 -4.38
N TYR A 274 -3.30 -13.01 -5.35
CA TYR A 274 -2.08 -13.81 -5.44
C TYR A 274 -0.93 -13.09 -4.74
N THR A 275 0.02 -13.85 -4.21
CA THR A 275 1.22 -13.33 -3.56
C THR A 275 2.37 -14.31 -3.68
N LYS A 276 3.58 -13.80 -3.56
CA LYS A 276 4.75 -14.66 -3.36
C LYS A 276 4.71 -15.23 -1.95
N SER A 277 4.62 -16.55 -1.83
CA SER A 277 4.64 -17.27 -0.56
C SER A 277 5.91 -18.10 -0.45
N ASP A 278 6.56 -18.05 0.69
CA ASP A 278 7.63 -18.98 1.04
C ASP A 278 7.04 -20.35 1.41
N VAL A 279 7.83 -21.41 1.25
CA VAL A 279 7.43 -22.75 1.68
C VAL A 279 7.65 -22.86 3.18
N ILE A 280 6.59 -22.66 3.95
CA ILE A 280 6.58 -22.71 5.43
C ILE A 280 5.54 -23.72 5.92
N PRO A 281 5.71 -24.30 7.14
CA PRO A 281 4.76 -25.27 7.66
C PRO A 281 3.41 -24.63 7.97
N PRO A 282 2.35 -25.42 8.21
CA PRO A 282 1.11 -24.92 8.79
C PRO A 282 1.35 -24.25 10.15
N GLN A 283 0.41 -23.41 10.58
CA GLN A 283 0.43 -22.83 11.92
C GLN A 283 0.25 -23.90 13.01
N TYR A 284 0.90 -23.71 14.14
CA TYR A 284 0.74 -24.52 15.35
C TYR A 284 0.04 -23.72 16.45
N ILE A 285 -1.02 -24.30 17.01
CA ILE A 285 -1.80 -23.70 18.10
C ILE A 285 -1.68 -24.64 19.31
N ALA A 286 -1.11 -24.16 20.41
CA ALA A 286 -0.99 -24.94 21.63
C ALA A 286 -2.35 -25.17 22.31
N SER A 287 -2.46 -26.22 23.12
CA SER A 287 -3.72 -26.62 23.75
C SER A 287 -4.30 -25.60 24.74
N ASP A 288 -3.45 -24.75 25.30
CA ASP A 288 -3.79 -23.70 26.25
C ASP A 288 -3.78 -22.29 25.64
N ALA A 289 -3.59 -22.19 24.34
CA ALA A 289 -3.70 -20.93 23.59
C ALA A 289 -5.17 -20.60 23.28
N HIS A 290 -5.50 -19.30 23.32
CA HIS A 290 -6.82 -18.81 22.96
C HIS A 290 -6.74 -17.88 21.74
N ILE A 291 -7.53 -18.16 20.69
CA ILE A 291 -7.61 -17.33 19.50
C ILE A 291 -9.05 -16.90 19.26
N GLU A 292 -9.26 -15.58 19.15
CA GLU A 292 -10.58 -15.00 18.90
C GLU A 292 -10.50 -13.94 17.81
N ARG A 293 -11.40 -14.00 16.78
CA ARG A 293 -11.54 -13.01 15.70
C ARG A 293 -10.20 -12.54 15.13
N SER A 294 -9.36 -13.46 14.68
CA SER A 294 -8.00 -13.14 14.29
C SER A 294 -7.59 -13.86 13.00
N ILE A 295 -6.77 -13.22 12.19
CA ILE A 295 -6.05 -13.86 11.09
C ILE A 295 -4.70 -14.32 11.61
N VAL A 296 -4.35 -15.60 11.37
CA VAL A 296 -3.07 -16.19 11.77
C VAL A 296 -2.39 -16.77 10.53
N GLY A 297 -1.23 -16.24 10.20
CA GLY A 297 -0.43 -16.65 9.04
C GLY A 297 0.17 -18.04 9.16
N GLU A 298 0.59 -18.61 8.02
CA GLU A 298 1.28 -19.89 7.93
C GLU A 298 2.58 -19.89 8.74
N GLY A 299 2.99 -21.03 9.30
CA GLY A 299 4.21 -21.19 10.10
C GLY A 299 4.22 -20.46 11.44
N THR A 300 3.10 -19.88 11.84
CA THR A 300 2.98 -19.20 13.14
C THR A 300 2.85 -20.22 14.28
N GLU A 301 3.55 -19.99 15.39
CA GLU A 301 3.44 -20.78 16.61
C GLU A 301 2.77 -19.96 17.71
N VAL A 302 1.57 -20.38 18.16
CA VAL A 302 0.79 -19.67 19.17
C VAL A 302 0.72 -20.49 20.45
N TYR A 303 1.37 -20.01 21.50
CA TYR A 303 1.34 -20.55 22.87
C TYR A 303 0.64 -19.61 23.87
N GLY A 304 0.20 -18.43 23.44
CA GLY A 304 -0.49 -17.41 24.21
C GLY A 304 -1.84 -17.06 23.61
N ASP A 305 -2.38 -15.89 23.92
CA ASP A 305 -3.68 -15.44 23.49
C ASP A 305 -3.56 -14.42 22.35
N VAL A 306 -4.41 -14.58 21.33
CA VAL A 306 -4.50 -13.68 20.15
C VAL A 306 -5.96 -13.28 19.96
N ILE A 307 -6.24 -12.00 20.18
CA ILE A 307 -7.61 -11.48 20.21
C ILE A 307 -7.69 -10.31 19.22
N ASN A 308 -8.66 -10.35 18.32
CA ASN A 308 -8.95 -9.26 17.39
C ASN A 308 -7.68 -8.71 16.69
N SER A 309 -6.85 -9.62 16.15
CA SER A 309 -5.50 -9.26 15.67
C SER A 309 -5.17 -9.92 14.34
N VAL A 310 -4.23 -9.31 13.60
CA VAL A 310 -3.69 -9.85 12.34
C VAL A 310 -2.23 -10.25 12.56
N ILE A 311 -1.98 -11.56 12.50
CA ILE A 311 -0.67 -12.16 12.74
C ILE A 311 -0.09 -12.67 11.43
N GLY A 312 1.10 -12.19 11.10
CA GLY A 312 1.85 -12.56 9.90
C GLY A 312 2.43 -13.97 9.96
N ALA A 313 2.97 -14.41 8.84
CA ALA A 313 3.58 -15.71 8.70
C ALA A 313 4.84 -15.87 9.59
N GLY A 314 5.04 -17.06 10.16
CA GLY A 314 6.22 -17.40 10.96
C GLY A 314 6.41 -16.60 12.24
N VAL A 315 5.34 -16.05 12.81
CA VAL A 315 5.36 -15.34 14.10
C VAL A 315 5.34 -16.35 15.24
N THR A 316 6.03 -16.05 16.32
CA THR A 316 5.95 -16.81 17.57
C THR A 316 5.30 -15.97 18.66
N ILE A 317 4.19 -16.44 19.23
CA ILE A 317 3.52 -15.88 20.40
C ILE A 317 3.79 -16.80 21.57
N ALA A 318 4.69 -16.41 22.48
CA ALA A 318 5.14 -17.24 23.57
C ALA A 318 4.07 -17.42 24.67
N LYS A 319 4.32 -18.37 25.59
CA LYS A 319 3.38 -18.72 26.65
C LYS A 319 3.05 -17.54 27.57
N GLY A 320 1.75 -17.34 27.82
CA GLY A 320 1.24 -16.24 28.63
C GLY A 320 1.31 -14.87 28.01
N ALA A 321 1.77 -14.78 26.74
CA ALA A 321 1.68 -13.54 25.98
C ALA A 321 0.23 -13.31 25.52
N VAL A 322 -0.19 -12.03 25.47
CA VAL A 322 -1.50 -11.60 24.99
C VAL A 322 -1.31 -10.56 23.90
N VAL A 323 -1.84 -10.81 22.71
CA VAL A 323 -1.85 -9.88 21.59
C VAL A 323 -3.28 -9.50 21.27
N LYS A 324 -3.61 -8.20 21.38
CA LYS A 324 -4.97 -7.71 21.22
C LYS A 324 -5.00 -6.47 20.35
N ASP A 325 -6.02 -6.35 19.48
CA ASP A 325 -6.27 -5.20 18.60
C ASP A 325 -5.01 -4.76 17.81
N SER A 326 -4.17 -5.71 17.41
CA SER A 326 -2.81 -5.44 16.95
C SER A 326 -2.46 -6.14 15.65
N ILE A 327 -1.47 -5.59 14.96
CA ILE A 327 -0.86 -6.19 13.77
C ILE A 327 0.55 -6.62 14.14
N VAL A 328 0.86 -7.91 13.98
CA VAL A 328 2.22 -8.45 14.15
C VAL A 328 2.65 -9.04 12.82
N MET A 329 3.63 -8.42 12.16
CA MET A 329 4.09 -8.82 10.84
C MET A 329 5.04 -10.02 10.92
N GLN A 330 5.29 -10.61 9.77
CA GLN A 330 6.01 -11.88 9.60
C GLN A 330 7.36 -11.95 10.34
N GLY A 331 7.69 -13.15 10.82
CA GLY A 331 8.97 -13.47 11.45
C GLY A 331 9.22 -12.83 12.81
N SER A 332 8.22 -12.17 13.40
CA SER A 332 8.37 -11.52 14.72
C SER A 332 8.14 -12.49 15.87
N VAL A 333 8.75 -12.20 17.01
CA VAL A 333 8.67 -13.00 18.23
C VAL A 333 8.14 -12.14 19.37
N ILE A 334 7.06 -12.59 20.01
CA ILE A 334 6.49 -11.97 21.22
C ILE A 334 6.83 -12.87 22.41
N GLY A 335 7.64 -12.35 23.34
CA GLY A 335 8.16 -13.07 24.49
C GLY A 335 7.10 -13.43 25.52
N ALA A 336 7.44 -14.35 26.42
CA ALA A 336 6.53 -14.88 27.42
C ALA A 336 6.02 -13.77 28.37
N GLY A 337 4.74 -13.85 28.76
CA GLY A 337 4.11 -12.88 29.66
C GLY A 337 3.93 -11.46 29.08
N THR A 338 4.27 -11.24 27.82
CA THR A 338 4.18 -9.94 27.16
C THR A 338 2.74 -9.60 26.77
N SER A 339 2.32 -8.36 27.04
CA SER A 339 1.02 -7.81 26.61
C SER A 339 1.22 -6.79 25.50
N VAL A 340 0.53 -7.02 24.39
CA VAL A 340 0.52 -6.11 23.21
C VAL A 340 -0.91 -5.66 22.95
N GLU A 341 -1.17 -4.38 23.06
CA GLU A 341 -2.49 -3.82 22.80
C GLU A 341 -2.39 -2.61 21.86
N LYS A 342 -3.20 -2.61 20.82
CA LYS A 342 -3.31 -1.54 19.81
C LYS A 342 -1.94 -1.10 19.28
N ALA A 343 -1.23 -2.04 18.67
CA ALA A 343 0.12 -1.85 18.17
C ALA A 343 0.29 -2.34 16.72
N ILE A 344 1.26 -1.77 16.03
CA ILE A 344 1.77 -2.27 14.75
C ILE A 344 3.23 -2.67 14.96
N ILE A 345 3.50 -3.98 14.90
CA ILE A 345 4.83 -4.57 15.03
C ILE A 345 5.26 -5.03 13.64
N ALA A 346 6.30 -4.41 13.10
CA ALA A 346 6.81 -4.70 11.76
C ALA A 346 7.54 -6.06 11.68
N GLU A 347 8.13 -6.36 10.52
CA GLU A 347 8.77 -7.65 10.23
C GLU A 347 10.02 -7.90 11.10
N ASN A 348 10.21 -9.15 11.51
CA ASN A 348 11.39 -9.65 12.24
C ASN A 348 11.70 -8.91 13.55
N VAL A 349 10.70 -8.38 14.23
CA VAL A 349 10.86 -7.74 15.54
C VAL A 349 10.96 -8.80 16.62
N LYS A 350 11.88 -8.61 17.57
CA LYS A 350 12.01 -9.44 18.75
C LYS A 350 11.58 -8.66 19.98
N VAL A 351 10.44 -9.02 20.56
CA VAL A 351 9.94 -8.46 21.82
C VAL A 351 10.29 -9.43 22.93
N GLY A 352 10.94 -8.91 23.96
CA GLY A 352 11.35 -9.68 25.16
C GLY A 352 10.16 -10.17 25.98
N SER A 353 10.47 -10.80 27.10
CA SER A 353 9.47 -11.30 28.05
C SER A 353 8.99 -10.20 29.00
N ASP A 354 7.74 -10.35 29.51
CA ASP A 354 7.11 -9.43 30.48
C ASP A 354 7.07 -7.96 30.02
N VAL A 355 7.04 -7.72 28.70
CA VAL A 355 6.91 -6.39 28.09
C VAL A 355 5.44 -5.98 28.05
N GLN A 356 5.17 -4.69 28.21
CA GLN A 356 3.81 -4.14 28.07
C GLN A 356 3.80 -3.06 26.98
N ILE A 357 3.05 -3.27 25.90
CA ILE A 357 2.96 -2.37 24.76
C ILE A 357 1.55 -1.79 24.63
N GLY A 358 1.44 -0.48 24.38
CA GLY A 358 0.17 0.24 24.23
C GLY A 358 -0.42 0.73 25.54
N VAL A 359 0.38 0.77 26.61
CA VAL A 359 -0.07 1.16 27.95
C VAL A 359 -0.05 2.68 28.20
N GLY A 360 -0.69 3.11 29.27
CA GLY A 360 -0.69 4.51 29.72
C GLY A 360 -1.76 5.37 29.05
N GLU A 361 -1.80 6.65 29.46
CA GLU A 361 -2.74 7.62 28.94
C GLU A 361 -2.30 8.16 27.58
N TYR A 362 -3.24 8.76 26.84
CA TYR A 362 -2.95 9.43 25.59
C TYR A 362 -1.95 10.57 25.78
N ALA A 363 -0.97 10.66 24.91
CA ALA A 363 -0.14 11.85 24.71
C ALA A 363 0.17 12.02 23.22
N PRO A 364 0.21 13.26 22.71
CA PRO A 364 0.58 13.51 21.32
C PRO A 364 2.06 13.15 21.09
N SER A 365 2.38 12.68 19.88
CA SER A 365 3.77 12.33 19.56
C SER A 365 4.68 13.57 19.58
N THR A 366 5.84 13.42 20.19
CA THR A 366 6.92 14.43 20.19
C THR A 366 7.83 14.32 18.96
N TYR A 367 7.74 13.20 18.22
CA TYR A 367 8.54 12.96 17.02
C TYR A 367 7.84 13.51 15.76
N ASP A 368 6.62 13.05 15.48
CA ASP A 368 5.77 13.54 14.39
C ASP A 368 4.30 13.29 14.72
N GLN A 369 3.59 14.36 15.09
CA GLN A 369 2.18 14.29 15.48
C GLN A 369 1.24 13.95 14.33
N LYS A 370 1.66 14.16 13.06
CA LYS A 370 0.83 13.85 11.90
C LYS A 370 0.92 12.36 11.53
N VAL A 371 2.00 11.70 11.92
CA VAL A 371 2.26 10.29 11.63
C VAL A 371 1.86 9.40 12.81
N TYR A 372 2.37 9.68 14.00
CA TYR A 372 2.17 8.84 15.19
C TYR A 372 1.02 9.38 16.05
N GLN A 373 -0.15 8.86 15.76
CA GLN A 373 -1.41 9.18 16.41
C GLN A 373 -2.31 7.94 16.43
N PHE A 374 -3.57 8.07 16.76
CA PHE A 374 -4.56 6.97 16.79
C PHE A 374 -4.36 5.97 17.94
N ASP A 375 -3.61 6.34 18.99
CA ASP A 375 -3.23 5.47 20.13
C ASP A 375 -2.35 4.26 19.75
N LEU A 376 -1.74 4.27 18.59
CA LEU A 376 -0.93 3.18 18.10
C LEU A 376 0.51 3.24 18.61
N ALA A 377 1.00 2.13 19.19
CA ALA A 377 2.43 1.92 19.35
C ALA A 377 2.98 1.29 18.06
N THR A 378 4.02 1.89 17.47
CA THR A 378 4.56 1.43 16.18
C THR A 378 6.03 1.05 16.33
N ILE A 379 6.34 -0.22 16.02
CA ILE A 379 7.69 -0.78 16.13
C ILE A 379 8.18 -1.16 14.73
N GLY A 380 9.27 -0.54 14.30
CA GLY A 380 9.89 -0.74 12.99
C GLY A 380 10.60 -2.10 12.86
N GLU A 381 10.86 -2.50 11.63
CA GLU A 381 11.45 -3.80 11.31
C GLU A 381 12.83 -4.05 11.95
N ASN A 382 13.10 -5.34 12.23
CA ASN A 382 14.34 -5.81 12.85
C ASN A 382 14.66 -5.13 14.20
N SER A 383 13.66 -4.56 14.88
CA SER A 383 13.83 -3.97 16.21
C SER A 383 13.93 -5.06 17.27
N ILE A 384 14.68 -4.76 18.33
CA ILE A 384 14.80 -5.61 19.51
C ILE A 384 14.30 -4.80 20.72
N ILE A 385 13.33 -5.34 21.43
CA ILE A 385 12.76 -4.76 22.64
C ILE A 385 13.21 -5.63 23.83
N PRO A 386 13.90 -5.07 24.84
CA PRO A 386 14.37 -5.82 25.98
C PRO A 386 13.22 -6.27 26.91
N ASP A 387 13.51 -7.23 27.80
CA ASP A 387 12.55 -7.74 28.78
C ASP A 387 12.07 -6.66 29.77
N GLY A 388 10.83 -6.79 30.24
CA GLY A 388 10.25 -6.06 31.36
C GLY A 388 9.95 -4.58 31.13
N VAL A 389 10.14 -4.05 29.90
CA VAL A 389 9.89 -2.63 29.62
C VAL A 389 8.42 -2.35 29.30
N LYS A 390 8.03 -1.09 29.50
CA LYS A 390 6.70 -0.59 29.16
C LYS A 390 6.78 0.41 28.01
N ILE A 391 5.86 0.32 27.07
CA ILE A 391 5.79 1.18 25.88
C ILE A 391 4.40 1.79 25.80
N GLY A 392 4.36 3.11 25.79
CA GLY A 392 3.13 3.89 25.74
C GLY A 392 2.51 3.98 24.35
N LYS A 393 1.42 4.74 24.27
CA LYS A 393 0.65 5.02 23.04
C LYS A 393 1.32 6.09 22.16
N ASN A 394 1.01 6.13 20.87
CA ASN A 394 1.56 7.09 19.90
C ASN A 394 3.10 7.13 19.90
N THR A 395 3.72 5.98 20.11
CA THR A 395 5.18 5.83 20.18
C THR A 395 5.74 5.29 18.87
N ALA A 396 7.01 5.62 18.62
CA ALA A 396 7.79 5.11 17.49
C ALA A 396 9.09 4.48 17.98
N ILE A 397 9.33 3.24 17.62
CA ILE A 397 10.60 2.54 17.94
C ILE A 397 11.19 1.99 16.66
N ALA A 398 12.48 2.20 16.43
CA ALA A 398 13.23 1.56 15.36
C ALA A 398 14.66 1.23 15.80
N GLY A 399 15.08 0.01 15.50
CA GLY A 399 16.42 -0.52 15.77
C GLY A 399 16.52 -1.32 17.08
N GLU A 400 17.73 -1.73 17.40
CA GLU A 400 18.03 -2.54 18.59
C GLU A 400 18.06 -1.65 19.84
N THR A 401 17.11 -1.85 20.74
CA THR A 401 17.02 -1.10 21.98
C THR A 401 17.50 -1.94 23.17
N THR A 402 17.94 -1.25 24.23
CA THR A 402 18.43 -1.85 25.47
C THR A 402 17.65 -1.30 26.66
N VAL A 403 17.70 -1.93 27.81
CA VAL A 403 17.01 -1.45 29.03
C VAL A 403 17.36 0.01 29.35
N GLY A 404 18.61 0.44 29.07
CA GLY A 404 19.06 1.80 29.30
C GLY A 404 18.40 2.86 28.42
N ASP A 405 17.71 2.48 27.36
CA ASP A 405 16.95 3.39 26.49
C ASP A 405 15.55 3.71 27.04
N TYR A 406 15.13 3.01 28.12
CA TYR A 406 13.82 3.17 28.75
C TYR A 406 14.00 3.74 30.16
N PRO A 407 13.90 5.07 30.37
CA PRO A 407 13.95 5.67 31.69
C PRO A 407 12.92 5.02 32.62
N ASP A 408 13.36 4.55 33.79
CA ASP A 408 12.51 3.82 34.75
C ASP A 408 11.76 2.61 34.15
N GLY A 409 12.32 2.01 33.09
CA GLY A 409 11.70 0.90 32.37
C GLY A 409 10.50 1.29 31.50
N LEU A 410 10.31 2.58 31.21
CA LEU A 410 9.14 3.11 30.48
C LEU A 410 9.53 3.99 29.30
N LEU A 411 8.99 3.72 28.12
CA LEU A 411 8.84 4.70 27.06
C LEU A 411 7.44 5.31 27.18
N ALA A 412 7.34 6.51 27.70
CA ALA A 412 6.06 7.18 27.92
C ALA A 412 5.34 7.45 26.59
N SER A 413 4.00 7.55 26.63
CA SER A 413 3.18 7.87 25.45
C SER A 413 3.68 9.13 24.74
N GLY A 414 3.65 9.12 23.41
CA GLY A 414 4.12 10.20 22.54
C GLY A 414 5.63 10.26 22.34
N ASN A 415 6.44 9.47 23.07
CA ASN A 415 7.89 9.47 22.92
C ASN A 415 8.35 8.48 21.84
N TYR A 416 9.65 8.51 21.52
CA TYR A 416 10.22 7.67 20.48
C TYR A 416 11.65 7.22 20.82
N ILE A 417 12.06 6.09 20.21
CA ILE A 417 13.45 5.60 20.21
C ILE A 417 13.80 5.22 18.77
N ILE A 418 14.59 6.04 18.11
CA ILE A 418 15.09 5.77 16.75
C ILE A 418 16.60 5.63 16.82
N LYS A 419 17.09 4.38 16.71
CA LYS A 419 18.53 4.09 16.70
C LYS A 419 19.12 4.26 15.31
N ALA A 420 20.34 4.75 15.24
CA ALA A 420 21.08 4.94 13.99
C ALA A 420 21.36 3.57 13.33
N GLY A 421 20.83 3.37 12.20
CA GLY A 421 20.76 2.17 11.34
C GLY A 421 19.59 2.29 10.38
N GLY A 422 18.63 3.19 10.68
CA GLY A 422 17.68 3.73 9.74
C GLY A 422 18.31 4.92 9.03
N VAL A 423 18.37 4.88 7.72
CA VAL A 423 18.80 6.00 6.86
C VAL A 423 17.94 7.21 7.23
N LYS A 424 18.63 8.35 7.52
CA LYS A 424 17.99 9.66 7.68
C LYS A 424 17.31 10.08 6.39
#